data_f93ad9e697cc7d3aaf843e454db90a24
#
_entry.id   f93ad9e697cc7d3aaf843e454db90a24
#
_cell.length_a   1.000
_cell.length_b   1.000
_cell.length_c   1.000
_cell.angle_alpha   90.00
_cell.angle_beta   90.00
_cell.angle_gamma   90.00
#
_symmetry.space_group_name_H-M   'P 1'
#
loop_
_entity.id
_entity.type
_entity.pdbx_description
1 polymer ?
#
loop_
_entity_poly.entity_id
_entity_poly.type
_entity_poly.pdbx_seq_one_letter_code
_entity_poly.pdbx_strand_id
1 'polypeptide(L)'
;MRYHNITKDDMLNGDGLRVVLWVAGCGHHCKGCQNPITWDPNGGIPFDDAAKAEIFEQLDKDYISGITFSGGDPLYEANRADVTALAKEIKERYPKKDIWVYTGYEWESVCDLELMDYTDVIVDGRFILAQRDVTLEWKGSPNQRVIDVKKTRARGEVVPVSYTHLLAHETGRNLV
;
A
#
# COMPACT_ATOMS: atom_id res chain seq x y z
N MET A 1 -12.96 -11.41 -1.19
CA MET A 1 -11.84 -11.17 -2.15
C MET A 1 -10.98 -12.39 -2.36
N ARG A 2 -10.08 -12.34 -3.34
CA ARG A 2 -9.04 -13.36 -3.59
C ARG A 2 -7.68 -12.69 -3.55
N TYR A 3 -6.62 -13.48 -3.33
CA TYR A 3 -5.26 -12.96 -3.25
C TYR A 3 -4.26 -13.97 -3.83
N HIS A 4 -3.08 -13.49 -4.21
CA HIS A 4 -2.01 -14.33 -4.77
C HIS A 4 -0.93 -14.67 -3.75
N ASN A 5 -0.63 -13.77 -2.83
CA ASN A 5 0.43 -13.96 -1.84
C ASN A 5 0.25 -13.06 -0.63
N ILE A 6 0.87 -13.46 0.48
CA ILE A 6 1.15 -12.64 1.67
C ILE A 6 2.66 -12.64 1.83
N THR A 7 3.30 -11.49 1.57
CA THR A 7 4.74 -11.33 1.77
C THR A 7 5.00 -10.88 3.21
N LYS A 8 5.95 -11.53 3.86
CA LYS A 8 6.39 -11.22 5.23
C LYS A 8 7.72 -10.46 5.19
N ASP A 9 7.93 -9.60 6.17
CA ASP A 9 9.18 -8.84 6.33
C ASP A 9 9.60 -8.08 5.03
N ASP A 10 8.61 -7.52 4.32
CA ASP A 10 8.82 -6.73 3.10
C ASP A 10 9.40 -5.36 3.44
N MET A 11 10.38 -4.89 2.65
CA MET A 11 11.02 -3.58 2.79
C MET A 11 10.87 -2.70 1.53
N LEU A 12 10.16 -3.18 0.51
CA LEU A 12 10.10 -2.53 -0.80
C LEU A 12 8.77 -1.80 -1.06
N ASN A 13 7.73 -2.21 -0.34
CA ASN A 13 6.36 -1.73 -0.58
C ASN A 13 5.85 -0.81 0.54
N GLY A 14 6.69 0.08 1.03
CA GLY A 14 6.41 1.06 2.06
C GLY A 14 7.54 1.19 3.06
N ASP A 15 7.40 2.13 4.01
CA ASP A 15 8.42 2.39 5.02
C ASP A 15 8.41 1.31 6.11
N GLY A 16 9.61 0.90 6.54
CA GLY A 16 9.83 -0.13 7.55
C GLY A 16 9.52 -1.56 7.08
N LEU A 17 9.69 -2.52 7.98
CA LEU A 17 9.33 -3.92 7.72
C LEU A 17 7.82 -4.11 7.77
N ARG A 18 7.26 -4.75 6.74
CA ARG A 18 5.81 -4.77 6.53
C ARG A 18 5.28 -6.15 6.12
N VAL A 19 4.00 -6.35 6.33
CA VAL A 19 3.25 -7.41 5.64
C VAL A 19 2.70 -6.82 4.34
N VAL A 20 2.76 -7.57 3.24
CA VAL A 20 2.10 -7.17 1.99
C VAL A 20 1.06 -8.20 1.59
N LEU A 21 -0.18 -7.77 1.44
CA LEU A 21 -1.25 -8.58 0.87
C LEU A 21 -1.40 -8.26 -0.63
N TRP A 22 -1.16 -9.27 -1.47
CA TRP A 22 -1.24 -9.17 -2.93
C TRP A 22 -2.62 -9.64 -3.40
N VAL A 23 -3.57 -8.71 -3.50
CA VAL A 23 -4.95 -9.02 -3.91
C VAL A 23 -5.05 -9.38 -5.40
N ALA A 24 -6.08 -10.13 -5.77
CA ALA A 24 -6.44 -10.43 -7.16
C ALA A 24 -7.51 -9.47 -7.65
N GLY A 25 -7.44 -9.12 -8.94
CA GLY A 25 -8.37 -8.20 -9.60
C GLY A 25 -7.79 -6.80 -9.81
N CYS A 26 -7.69 -6.39 -11.07
CA CYS A 26 -7.26 -5.05 -11.46
C CYS A 26 -7.85 -4.69 -12.83
N GLY A 27 -8.54 -3.56 -12.91
CA GLY A 27 -9.12 -3.06 -14.17
C GLY A 27 -8.19 -2.15 -14.97
N HIS A 28 -7.01 -1.79 -14.45
CA HIS A 28 -6.13 -0.82 -15.11
C HIS A 28 -5.31 -1.40 -16.25
N HIS A 29 -4.88 -2.66 -16.16
CA HIS A 29 -4.10 -3.37 -17.18
C HIS A 29 -2.92 -2.53 -17.72
N CYS A 30 -2.14 -1.91 -16.82
CA CYS A 30 -1.03 -1.04 -17.21
C CYS A 30 -0.01 -1.80 -18.06
N LYS A 31 0.40 -1.23 -19.21
CA LYS A 31 1.44 -1.82 -20.05
C LYS A 31 2.74 -1.96 -19.23
N GLY A 32 3.33 -3.16 -19.24
CA GLY A 32 4.55 -3.45 -18.49
C GLY A 32 4.33 -3.56 -16.97
N CYS A 33 3.10 -3.80 -16.51
CA CYS A 33 2.80 -4.08 -15.11
C CYS A 33 3.73 -5.19 -14.57
N GLN A 34 4.24 -5.01 -13.36
CA GLN A 34 5.13 -5.99 -12.71
C GLN A 34 4.39 -7.25 -12.25
N ASN A 35 3.06 -7.14 -12.02
CA ASN A 35 2.22 -8.20 -11.48
C ASN A 35 1.02 -8.54 -12.38
N PRO A 36 1.20 -8.86 -13.68
CA PRO A 36 0.07 -9.09 -14.58
C PRO A 36 -0.78 -10.31 -14.18
N ILE A 37 -0.21 -11.26 -13.43
CA ILE A 37 -0.93 -12.41 -12.88
C ILE A 37 -2.08 -12.01 -11.94
N THR A 38 -2.00 -10.82 -11.33
CA THR A 38 -3.00 -10.33 -10.39
C THR A 38 -4.18 -9.59 -11.06
N TRP A 39 -4.20 -9.45 -12.38
CA TRP A 39 -5.29 -8.77 -13.07
C TRP A 39 -6.62 -9.52 -13.02
N ASP A 40 -6.57 -10.86 -13.09
CA ASP A 40 -7.76 -11.70 -13.05
C ASP A 40 -8.38 -11.71 -11.65
N PRO A 41 -9.60 -11.19 -11.45
CA PRO A 41 -10.27 -11.19 -10.16
C PRO A 41 -10.62 -12.60 -9.65
N ASN A 42 -10.63 -13.61 -10.53
CA ASN A 42 -10.84 -15.02 -10.18
C ASN A 42 -9.51 -15.77 -9.95
N GLY A 43 -8.37 -15.10 -10.18
CA GLY A 43 -7.04 -15.65 -9.96
C GLY A 43 -6.71 -15.83 -8.48
N GLY A 44 -5.56 -16.46 -8.21
CA GLY A 44 -5.10 -16.70 -6.84
C GLY A 44 -6.02 -17.64 -6.05
N ILE A 45 -6.01 -17.49 -4.74
CA ILE A 45 -6.79 -18.30 -3.79
C ILE A 45 -7.78 -17.43 -3.00
N PRO A 46 -8.89 -18.00 -2.48
CA PRO A 46 -9.82 -17.25 -1.62
C PRO A 46 -9.13 -16.70 -0.38
N PHE A 47 -9.44 -15.46 0.00
CA PHE A 47 -9.01 -14.89 1.27
C PHE A 47 -9.94 -15.38 2.37
N ASP A 48 -9.45 -16.29 3.19
CA ASP A 48 -10.18 -16.94 4.27
C ASP A 48 -9.64 -16.56 5.67
N ASP A 49 -10.22 -17.16 6.70
CA ASP A 49 -9.81 -16.91 8.09
C ASP A 49 -8.36 -17.34 8.36
N ALA A 50 -7.83 -18.34 7.64
CA ALA A 50 -6.44 -18.78 7.77
C ALA A 50 -5.49 -17.73 7.21
N ALA A 51 -5.78 -17.17 6.03
CA ALA A 51 -5.02 -16.07 5.44
C ALA A 51 -5.04 -14.81 6.34
N LYS A 52 -6.21 -14.52 6.90
CA LYS A 52 -6.36 -13.40 7.85
C LYS A 52 -5.54 -13.63 9.12
N ALA A 53 -5.58 -14.84 9.70
CA ALA A 53 -4.79 -15.20 10.87
C ALA A 53 -3.29 -15.07 10.59
N GLU A 54 -2.82 -15.44 9.40
CA GLU A 54 -1.42 -15.28 8.98
C GLU A 54 -0.99 -13.79 8.99
N ILE A 55 -1.84 -12.89 8.49
CA ILE A 55 -1.58 -11.44 8.54
C ILE A 55 -1.46 -10.96 9.99
N PHE A 56 -2.41 -11.34 10.84
CA PHE A 56 -2.42 -10.89 12.24
C PHE A 56 -1.23 -11.44 13.03
N GLU A 57 -0.81 -12.68 12.80
CA GLU A 57 0.42 -13.24 13.39
C GLU A 57 1.66 -12.40 13.05
N GLN A 58 1.75 -11.87 11.83
CA GLN A 58 2.84 -10.98 11.46
C GLN A 58 2.70 -9.60 12.11
N LEU A 59 1.49 -9.04 12.15
CA LEU A 59 1.24 -7.74 12.75
C LEU A 59 1.42 -7.73 14.28
N ASP A 60 1.32 -8.88 14.95
CA ASP A 60 1.63 -9.04 16.38
C ASP A 60 3.11 -8.79 16.70
N LYS A 61 4.00 -8.89 15.71
CA LYS A 61 5.44 -8.66 15.92
C LYS A 61 5.73 -7.17 16.08
N ASP A 62 6.46 -6.80 17.12
CA ASP A 62 6.78 -5.41 17.45
C ASP A 62 7.54 -4.68 16.33
N TYR A 63 8.42 -5.40 15.63
CA TYR A 63 9.26 -4.83 14.58
C TYR A 63 8.55 -4.62 13.24
N ILE A 64 7.35 -5.16 13.06
CA ILE A 64 6.54 -4.92 11.86
C ILE A 64 5.87 -3.55 11.97
N SER A 65 6.15 -2.67 11.02
CA SER A 65 5.61 -1.30 10.98
C SER A 65 4.13 -1.25 10.64
N GLY A 66 3.68 -2.15 9.77
CA GLY A 66 2.29 -2.18 9.34
C GLY A 66 2.02 -3.12 8.17
N ILE A 67 0.96 -2.84 7.44
CA ILE A 67 0.55 -3.62 6.26
C ILE A 67 0.48 -2.75 5.02
N THR A 68 0.77 -3.36 3.87
CA THR A 68 0.53 -2.79 2.54
C THR A 68 -0.48 -3.66 1.79
N PHE A 69 -1.50 -3.04 1.25
CA PHE A 69 -2.40 -3.64 0.28
C PHE A 69 -1.92 -3.30 -1.12
N SER A 70 -1.63 -4.31 -1.92
CA SER A 70 -1.07 -4.20 -3.27
C SER A 70 -1.51 -5.40 -4.13
N GLY A 71 -0.81 -5.67 -5.24
CA GLY A 71 -1.01 -6.85 -6.09
C GLY A 71 -1.72 -6.50 -7.37
N GLY A 72 -3.02 -6.79 -7.45
CA GLY A 72 -3.95 -6.24 -8.41
C GLY A 72 -4.25 -4.78 -8.05
N ASP A 73 -5.48 -4.48 -7.75
CA ASP A 73 -5.81 -3.17 -7.18
C ASP A 73 -6.71 -3.37 -5.95
N PRO A 74 -6.29 -2.96 -4.75
CA PRO A 74 -7.11 -3.01 -3.54
C PRO A 74 -8.43 -2.22 -3.66
N LEU A 75 -8.46 -1.20 -4.52
CA LEU A 75 -9.63 -0.39 -4.82
C LEU A 75 -10.45 -0.89 -6.02
N TYR A 76 -10.05 -2.02 -6.63
CA TYR A 76 -10.90 -2.71 -7.59
C TYR A 76 -12.24 -3.05 -6.94
N GLU A 77 -13.36 -2.87 -7.66
CA GLU A 77 -14.72 -2.91 -7.08
C GLU A 77 -14.97 -4.15 -6.22
N ALA A 78 -14.56 -5.34 -6.72
CA ALA A 78 -14.73 -6.61 -6.00
C ALA A 78 -13.87 -6.74 -4.73
N ASN A 79 -12.85 -5.91 -4.53
CA ASN A 79 -11.95 -5.96 -3.39
C ASN A 79 -12.31 -4.95 -2.28
N ARG A 80 -12.94 -3.82 -2.66
CA ARG A 80 -13.13 -2.65 -1.77
C ARG A 80 -13.74 -3.00 -0.43
N ALA A 81 -14.83 -3.75 -0.42
CA ALA A 81 -15.53 -4.09 0.82
C ALA A 81 -14.66 -4.93 1.77
N ASP A 82 -14.02 -5.97 1.26
CA ASP A 82 -13.21 -6.87 2.06
C ASP A 82 -11.92 -6.20 2.56
N VAL A 83 -11.25 -5.41 1.69
CA VAL A 83 -10.05 -4.64 2.08
C VAL A 83 -10.39 -3.59 3.13
N THR A 84 -11.54 -2.90 2.99
CA THR A 84 -12.00 -1.92 4.00
C THR A 84 -12.27 -2.58 5.34
N ALA A 85 -12.98 -3.71 5.34
CA ALA A 85 -13.27 -4.46 6.57
C ALA A 85 -11.98 -4.93 7.27
N LEU A 86 -11.01 -5.45 6.50
CA LEU A 86 -9.72 -5.87 7.03
C LEU A 86 -8.91 -4.69 7.58
N ALA A 87 -8.87 -3.57 6.86
CA ALA A 87 -8.17 -2.36 7.30
C ALA A 87 -8.75 -1.81 8.61
N LYS A 88 -10.08 -1.79 8.73
CA LYS A 88 -10.77 -1.40 9.95
C LYS A 88 -10.38 -2.29 11.13
N GLU A 89 -10.48 -3.62 10.98
CA GLU A 89 -10.10 -4.58 12.03
C GLU A 89 -8.63 -4.43 12.45
N ILE A 90 -7.73 -4.20 11.47
CA ILE A 90 -6.31 -3.94 11.76
C ILE A 90 -6.14 -2.67 12.60
N LYS A 91 -6.82 -1.57 12.27
CA LYS A 91 -6.73 -0.33 13.05
C LYS A 91 -7.31 -0.44 14.44
N GLU A 92 -8.37 -1.24 14.62
CA GLU A 92 -8.95 -1.51 15.93
C GLU A 92 -8.00 -2.31 16.83
N ARG A 93 -7.32 -3.34 16.28
CA ARG A 93 -6.39 -4.19 17.04
C ARG A 93 -4.99 -3.59 17.18
N TYR A 94 -4.52 -2.89 16.15
CA TYR A 94 -3.17 -2.36 16.05
C TYR A 94 -3.17 -0.86 15.68
N PRO A 95 -3.65 0.03 16.54
CA PRO A 95 -3.82 1.45 16.20
C PRO A 95 -2.53 2.17 15.85
N LYS A 96 -1.36 1.61 16.24
CA LYS A 96 -0.04 2.18 15.93
C LYS A 96 0.57 1.66 14.64
N LYS A 97 0.04 0.55 14.08
CA LYS A 97 0.51 0.01 12.79
C LYS A 97 -0.08 0.83 11.65
N ASP A 98 0.75 1.19 10.68
CA ASP A 98 0.28 1.97 9.54
C ASP A 98 -0.26 1.07 8.41
N ILE A 99 -1.11 1.65 7.59
CA ILE A 99 -1.71 0.99 6.43
C ILE A 99 -1.36 1.78 5.17
N TRP A 100 -0.72 1.09 4.22
CA TRP A 100 -0.41 1.59 2.90
C TRP A 100 -1.30 0.94 1.86
N VAL A 101 -1.73 1.71 0.86
CA VAL A 101 -2.56 1.23 -0.26
C VAL A 101 -1.93 1.65 -1.57
N TYR A 102 -1.67 0.68 -2.45
CA TYR A 102 -1.26 0.93 -3.84
C TYR A 102 -2.47 0.83 -4.75
N THR A 103 -2.69 1.82 -5.60
CA THR A 103 -3.80 1.83 -6.56
C THR A 103 -3.43 2.53 -7.86
N GLY A 104 -4.07 2.11 -8.94
CA GLY A 104 -3.98 2.82 -10.21
C GLY A 104 -4.98 3.96 -10.35
N TYR A 105 -5.88 4.15 -9.39
CA TYR A 105 -6.75 5.32 -9.34
C TYR A 105 -5.99 6.54 -8.85
N GLU A 106 -6.45 7.74 -9.21
CA GLU A 106 -5.95 8.99 -8.65
C GLU A 106 -6.69 9.33 -7.37
N TRP A 107 -5.99 9.95 -6.41
CA TRP A 107 -6.52 10.35 -5.10
C TRP A 107 -7.88 11.03 -5.20
N GLU A 108 -8.02 11.96 -6.12
CA GLU A 108 -9.21 12.77 -6.32
C GLU A 108 -10.47 11.93 -6.64
N SER A 109 -10.30 10.73 -7.15
CA SER A 109 -11.39 9.81 -7.46
C SER A 109 -11.73 8.82 -6.35
N VAL A 110 -10.88 8.71 -5.32
CA VAL A 110 -10.99 7.68 -4.27
C VAL A 110 -10.94 8.24 -2.85
N CYS A 111 -10.68 9.52 -2.68
CA CYS A 111 -10.50 10.19 -1.39
C CYS A 111 -11.72 10.08 -0.45
N ASP A 112 -12.93 9.91 -1.01
CA ASP A 112 -14.17 9.76 -0.24
C ASP A 112 -14.54 8.31 0.11
N LEU A 113 -13.74 7.33 -0.31
CA LEU A 113 -13.97 5.93 0.04
C LEU A 113 -13.69 5.70 1.53
N GLU A 114 -14.53 4.90 2.20
CA GLU A 114 -14.39 4.55 3.62
C GLU A 114 -13.00 3.98 3.95
N LEU A 115 -12.37 3.24 3.03
CA LEU A 115 -11.01 2.72 3.23
C LEU A 115 -10.00 3.81 3.59
N MET A 116 -10.20 5.05 3.09
CA MET A 116 -9.29 6.16 3.38
C MET A 116 -9.35 6.63 4.84
N ASP A 117 -10.39 6.26 5.60
CA ASP A 117 -10.46 6.53 7.04
C ASP A 117 -9.44 5.69 7.83
N TYR A 118 -9.01 4.56 7.28
CA TYR A 118 -8.07 3.61 7.88
C TYR A 118 -6.69 3.65 7.23
N THR A 119 -6.54 4.33 6.08
CA THR A 119 -5.30 4.39 5.31
C THR A 119 -4.41 5.54 5.80
N ASP A 120 -3.13 5.25 6.04
CA ASP A 120 -2.15 6.29 6.41
C ASP A 120 -1.44 6.85 5.18
N VAL A 121 -1.10 5.97 4.22
CA VAL A 121 -0.42 6.35 2.97
C VAL A 121 -1.08 5.67 1.78
N ILE A 122 -1.32 6.43 0.72
CA ILE A 122 -1.74 5.91 -0.58
C ILE A 122 -0.69 6.21 -1.65
N VAL A 123 -0.30 5.19 -2.41
CA VAL A 123 0.48 5.34 -3.64
C VAL A 123 -0.48 5.26 -4.80
N ASP A 124 -0.74 6.41 -5.41
CA ASP A 124 -1.79 6.60 -6.41
C ASP A 124 -1.27 6.72 -7.84
N GLY A 125 -2.17 6.53 -8.78
CA GLY A 125 -1.89 6.72 -10.20
C GLY A 125 -1.38 5.48 -10.93
N ARG A 126 -1.70 5.41 -12.22
CA ARG A 126 -1.33 4.29 -13.09
C ARG A 126 0.17 4.26 -13.34
N PHE A 127 0.75 3.05 -13.35
CA PHE A 127 2.11 2.87 -13.82
C PHE A 127 2.22 3.19 -15.32
N ILE A 128 3.22 3.99 -15.70
CA ILE A 128 3.50 4.38 -17.09
C ILE A 128 4.87 3.81 -17.47
N LEU A 129 4.87 2.75 -18.31
CA LEU A 129 6.10 2.06 -18.72
C LEU A 129 7.15 3.00 -19.37
N ALA A 130 6.70 3.95 -20.18
CA ALA A 130 7.60 4.92 -20.84
C ALA A 130 8.32 5.86 -19.85
N GLN A 131 7.82 5.95 -18.62
CA GLN A 131 8.35 6.76 -17.53
C GLN A 131 8.94 5.91 -16.41
N ARG A 132 9.13 4.59 -16.64
CA ARG A 132 9.66 3.69 -15.61
C ARG A 132 11.01 4.19 -15.10
N ASP A 133 11.10 4.32 -13.79
CA ASP A 133 12.31 4.71 -13.09
C ASP A 133 12.47 3.86 -11.83
N VAL A 134 13.51 3.02 -11.82
CA VAL A 134 13.79 2.09 -10.70
C VAL A 134 14.49 2.77 -9.53
N THR A 135 14.87 4.03 -9.66
CA THR A 135 15.47 4.82 -8.57
C THR A 135 14.43 5.50 -7.68
N LEU A 136 13.18 5.51 -8.13
CA LEU A 136 12.07 6.06 -7.35
C LEU A 136 11.73 5.15 -6.17
N GLU A 137 11.58 5.76 -5.02
CA GLU A 137 11.18 5.05 -3.81
C GLU A 137 9.66 4.82 -3.80
N TRP A 138 9.25 3.55 -3.56
CA TRP A 138 7.86 3.07 -3.41
C TRP A 138 6.93 3.32 -4.62
N LYS A 139 7.42 3.71 -5.77
CA LYS A 139 6.63 3.91 -6.99
C LYS A 139 7.43 3.54 -8.24
N GLY A 140 6.75 3.18 -9.30
CA GLY A 140 7.39 2.70 -10.52
C GLY A 140 7.59 3.75 -11.60
N SER A 141 6.86 4.88 -11.53
CA SER A 141 6.94 5.99 -12.49
C SER A 141 6.64 7.33 -11.80
N PRO A 142 7.24 8.45 -12.25
CA PRO A 142 7.19 9.75 -11.56
C PRO A 142 5.79 10.37 -11.46
N ASN A 143 4.86 9.98 -12.34
CA ASN A 143 3.48 10.43 -12.27
C ASN A 143 2.72 9.90 -11.04
N GLN A 144 3.17 8.77 -10.47
CA GLN A 144 2.59 8.23 -9.25
C GLN A 144 2.99 9.09 -8.05
N ARG A 145 2.08 9.22 -7.07
CA ARG A 145 2.29 10.05 -5.88
C ARG A 145 2.25 9.18 -4.63
N VAL A 146 3.13 9.45 -3.68
CA VAL A 146 3.12 8.82 -2.34
C VAL A 146 2.54 9.85 -1.38
N ILE A 147 1.27 9.68 -1.00
CA ILE A 147 0.43 10.69 -0.36
C ILE A 147 0.22 10.34 1.11
N ASP A 148 0.50 11.30 2.01
CA ASP A 148 0.10 11.25 3.41
C ASP A 148 -1.40 11.58 3.52
N VAL A 149 -2.22 10.57 3.79
CA VAL A 149 -3.68 10.69 3.78
C VAL A 149 -4.18 11.65 4.86
N LYS A 150 -3.63 11.57 6.06
CA LYS A 150 -4.06 12.42 7.18
C LYS A 150 -3.76 13.89 6.94
N LYS A 151 -2.54 14.19 6.50
CA LYS A 151 -2.14 15.57 6.20
C LYS A 151 -2.90 16.13 5.00
N THR A 152 -3.12 15.30 3.97
CA THR A 152 -3.90 15.69 2.79
C THR A 152 -5.33 16.07 3.16
N ARG A 153 -6.00 15.24 3.96
CA ARG A 153 -7.36 15.54 4.44
C ARG A 153 -7.42 16.79 5.33
N ALA A 154 -6.44 16.97 6.21
CA ALA A 154 -6.38 18.13 7.10
C ALA A 154 -6.16 19.43 6.36
N ARG A 155 -5.39 19.42 5.25
CA ARG A 155 -5.06 20.60 4.46
C ARG A 155 -6.02 20.87 3.29
N GLY A 156 -6.75 19.85 2.84
CA GLY A 156 -7.58 19.92 1.65
C GLY A 156 -6.79 19.96 0.33
N GLU A 157 -5.51 19.64 0.37
CA GLU A 157 -4.60 19.55 -0.78
C GLU A 157 -3.67 18.33 -0.63
N VAL A 158 -3.23 17.74 -1.74
CA VAL A 158 -2.34 16.58 -1.72
C VAL A 158 -1.01 16.92 -1.06
N VAL A 159 -0.69 16.19 0.02
CA VAL A 159 0.56 16.31 0.76
C VAL A 159 1.38 15.04 0.56
N PRO A 160 2.55 15.12 -0.08
CA PRO A 160 3.44 13.97 -0.22
C PRO A 160 4.00 13.55 1.14
N VAL A 161 4.30 12.26 1.29
CA VAL A 161 5.05 11.74 2.43
C VAL A 161 6.44 12.40 2.43
N SER A 162 6.82 12.99 3.56
CA SER A 162 8.14 13.62 3.69
C SER A 162 9.15 12.62 4.27
N TYR A 163 10.24 12.41 3.56
CA TYR A 163 11.35 11.49 3.90
C TYR A 163 12.31 12.04 4.96
N THR A 164 11.83 12.60 6.03
CA THR A 164 12.69 13.20 7.07
C THR A 164 13.60 12.21 7.79
N HIS A 165 13.43 10.89 7.59
CA HIS A 165 14.28 9.90 8.26
C HIS A 165 15.61 9.58 7.57
N LEU A 166 15.78 9.87 6.28
CA LEU A 166 17.04 9.60 5.56
C LEU A 166 18.12 10.67 5.80
N LEU A 167 17.75 11.89 6.18
CA LEU A 167 18.71 12.97 6.45
C LEU A 167 19.32 12.96 7.86
N ALA A 168 18.76 12.21 8.81
CA ALA A 168 19.31 12.13 10.16
C ALA A 168 20.57 11.26 10.27
N HIS A 169 20.88 10.42 9.27
CA HIS A 169 22.08 9.58 9.26
C HIS A 169 23.30 10.22 8.58
N GLU A 170 23.14 11.29 7.81
CA GLU A 170 24.27 11.95 7.14
C GLU A 170 24.92 13.08 7.95
N THR A 171 24.25 13.61 8.98
CA THR A 171 24.83 14.69 9.82
C THR A 171 25.74 14.22 10.94
N GLY A 172 25.94 12.90 11.11
CA GLY A 172 26.77 12.32 12.17
C GLY A 172 28.24 12.05 11.81
N ARG A 173 28.73 12.36 10.60
CA ARG A 173 30.09 11.98 10.15
C ARG A 173 31.08 13.13 9.87
N ASN A 174 30.79 14.32 10.26
CA ASN A 174 31.78 15.40 10.15
C ASN A 174 31.97 16.14 11.49
N LEU A 175 32.60 15.48 12.44
CA LEU A 175 33.28 16.13 13.58
C LEU A 175 34.40 15.20 14.07
N VAL A 176 35.53 15.21 13.37
CA VAL A 176 36.89 15.11 13.93
C VAL A 176 37.82 15.87 12.99
#